data_d1cb6950e23f1a30d91888f4e63dcfda
#
_entry.id   d1cb6950e23f1a30d91888f4e63dcfda
#
_cell.length_a   1.000
_cell.length_b   1.000
_cell.length_c   1.000
_cell.angle_alpha   90.00
_cell.angle_beta   90.00
_cell.angle_gamma   90.00
#
_symmetry.space_group_name_H-M   'P 1'
#
loop_
_entity.id
_entity.type
_entity.pdbx_description
1 polymer ?
#
loop_
_entity_poly.entity_id
_entity_poly.type
_entity_poly.pdbx_seq_one_letter_code
_entity_poly.pdbx_strand_id
1 'polypeptide(L)'
;MASTDSVPGRFNGLHRRILGELGLMSLWHSSMDVKLLCAQRFIRLFAYGGSTLILASYLSALGISDDRIGLFMTLTLVGDVAISFFLTLFADAMGRRAVLALGSALMVCSGIIFGQFDNYWILLAAAVLGVISPSGNEIGPFRAVEESTLAHLTPEEHLSDIFVWYSLIGTAGTALGMMACGWVINLLQVTRGWQYLHACQIVFFAYAGIGAVKFLLSISLSHEVEAAKKDKNGASASQQQQQEADAPETQPLLGERASTENSPKKSLFSALGSSDLISLVVRLFILFGLDSFASGLASLSWMTYFFKRKFALPEGELGSIFFTTSLISAASMLVASSIAKRIGNVKTMVFTHLPSAICLALIPVPSALPAALTFLILRACSQSMDVAPRSAFLAAALPPDKRTAIMGAINVVKTCSQSLGPLITGVMANHGLFGASFTLAGILKAIYDVGMLMSFAGREPARRMASSQAGESA
;
A
#
# COMPACT_ATOMS: atom_id res chain seq x y z
N MET A 1 62.76 16.99 2.75
CA MET A 1 61.85 15.95 3.28
C MET A 1 60.52 16.59 3.45
N ALA A 2 59.65 16.45 2.45
CA ALA A 2 58.28 17.00 2.45
C ALA A 2 57.34 15.82 2.81
N SER A 3 56.62 15.93 3.91
CA SER A 3 55.63 14.96 4.35
C SER A 3 54.36 15.12 3.50
N THR A 4 54.03 14.10 2.76
CA THR A 4 52.76 13.93 2.06
C THR A 4 51.72 13.50 3.08
N ASP A 5 50.98 14.45 3.62
CA ASP A 5 49.75 14.15 4.39
C ASP A 5 48.63 13.76 3.41
N SER A 6 48.37 12.47 3.43
CA SER A 6 47.26 11.84 2.72
C SER A 6 45.91 12.32 3.28
N VAL A 7 45.02 12.73 2.39
CA VAL A 7 43.63 13.11 2.64
C VAL A 7 42.68 11.89 2.53
N PRO A 8 42.46 11.10 3.59
CA PRO A 8 41.42 10.05 3.62
C PRO A 8 40.17 10.43 4.41
N GLY A 9 40.12 11.59 5.08
CA GLY A 9 39.05 11.91 6.04
C GLY A 9 37.78 12.51 5.45
N ARG A 10 37.84 13.13 4.28
CA ARG A 10 36.71 13.92 3.74
C ARG A 10 35.65 13.08 3.01
N PHE A 11 36.06 12.01 2.34
CA PHE A 11 35.13 11.10 1.65
C PHE A 11 34.29 10.27 2.62
N ASN A 12 34.85 9.81 3.74
CA ASN A 12 34.13 9.08 4.76
C ASN A 12 33.06 9.94 5.49
N GLY A 13 33.30 11.25 5.63
CA GLY A 13 32.34 12.17 6.23
C GLY A 13 31.13 12.47 5.36
N LEU A 14 31.33 12.59 4.02
CA LEU A 14 30.25 12.85 3.07
C LEU A 14 29.34 11.61 2.91
N HIS A 15 29.91 10.43 2.79
CA HIS A 15 29.16 9.16 2.75
C HIS A 15 28.31 8.95 4.02
N ARG A 16 28.88 9.19 5.20
CA ARG A 16 28.14 9.08 6.47
C ARG A 16 27.01 10.13 6.58
N ARG A 17 27.20 11.35 6.09
CA ARG A 17 26.15 12.36 6.05
C ARG A 17 25.02 11.97 5.10
N ILE A 18 25.35 11.55 3.88
CA ILE A 18 24.35 11.09 2.90
C ILE A 18 23.57 9.87 3.41
N LEU A 19 24.26 8.88 3.99
CA LEU A 19 23.63 7.70 4.57
C LEU A 19 22.77 8.05 5.80
N GLY A 20 23.17 9.06 6.58
CA GLY A 20 22.38 9.59 7.70
C GLY A 20 21.15 10.33 7.24
N GLU A 21 21.27 11.22 6.24
CA GLU A 21 20.15 11.98 5.67
C GLU A 21 19.14 11.07 4.94
N LEU A 22 19.60 9.94 4.38
CA LEU A 22 18.76 8.91 3.79
C LEU A 22 18.11 7.97 4.84
N GLY A 23 18.39 8.14 6.13
CA GLY A 23 17.84 7.27 7.19
C GLY A 23 18.36 5.81 7.16
N LEU A 24 19.37 5.50 6.35
CA LEU A 24 19.93 4.14 6.25
C LEU A 24 20.67 3.75 7.53
N MET A 25 21.25 4.73 8.23
CA MET A 25 21.89 4.52 9.52
C MET A 25 20.86 4.12 10.59
N SER A 26 19.66 4.68 10.55
CA SER A 26 18.56 4.31 11.44
C SER A 26 18.14 2.84 11.26
N LEU A 27 18.07 2.38 10.00
CA LEU A 27 17.80 0.96 9.71
C LEU A 27 18.96 0.05 10.12
N TRP A 28 20.21 0.49 9.92
CA TRP A 28 21.39 -0.31 10.27
C TRP A 28 21.50 -0.53 11.79
N HIS A 29 21.20 0.48 12.59
CA HIS A 29 21.26 0.42 14.06
C HIS A 29 19.97 -0.10 14.71
N SER A 30 18.90 -0.32 13.93
CA SER A 30 17.65 -0.88 14.43
C SER A 30 17.82 -2.31 14.96
N SER A 31 16.85 -2.75 15.76
CA SER A 31 16.81 -4.12 16.31
C SER A 31 16.80 -5.17 15.20
N MET A 32 17.18 -6.40 15.54
CA MET A 32 17.13 -7.51 14.59
C MET A 32 15.71 -7.81 14.12
N ASP A 33 14.70 -7.64 14.98
CA ASP A 33 13.30 -7.83 14.63
C ASP A 33 12.81 -6.83 13.57
N VAL A 34 13.24 -5.56 13.65
CA VAL A 34 12.94 -4.55 12.62
C VAL A 34 13.52 -4.96 11.26
N LYS A 35 14.76 -5.45 11.24
CA LYS A 35 15.43 -5.95 10.02
C LYS A 35 14.72 -7.19 9.47
N LEU A 36 14.31 -8.12 10.33
CA LEU A 36 13.54 -9.30 9.95
C LEU A 36 12.17 -8.94 9.37
N LEU A 37 11.47 -7.95 9.94
CA LEU A 37 10.20 -7.46 9.40
C LEU A 37 10.38 -6.81 8.01
N CYS A 38 11.43 -6.01 7.82
CA CYS A 38 11.78 -5.46 6.51
C CYS A 38 12.12 -6.56 5.49
N ALA A 39 12.86 -7.60 5.90
CA ALA A 39 13.18 -8.74 5.06
C ALA A 39 11.92 -9.56 4.69
N GLN A 40 11.03 -9.80 5.66
CA GLN A 40 9.74 -10.46 5.41
C GLN A 40 8.87 -9.69 4.42
N ARG A 41 8.87 -8.34 4.52
CA ARG A 41 8.17 -7.50 3.56
C ARG A 41 8.75 -7.64 2.16
N PHE A 42 10.08 -7.56 2.03
CA PHE A 42 10.75 -7.76 0.74
C PHE A 42 10.38 -9.09 0.11
N ILE A 43 10.53 -10.18 0.84
CA ILE A 43 10.27 -11.55 0.40
C ILE A 43 8.80 -11.73 -0.03
N ARG A 44 7.87 -11.20 0.75
CA ARG A 44 6.45 -11.27 0.46
C ARG A 44 6.11 -10.48 -0.81
N LEU A 45 6.58 -9.24 -0.92
CA LEU A 45 6.29 -8.39 -2.07
C LEU A 45 7.05 -8.84 -3.34
N PHE A 46 8.19 -9.50 -3.19
CA PHE A 46 8.86 -10.18 -4.30
C PHE A 46 7.95 -11.29 -4.88
N ALA A 47 7.39 -12.14 -4.05
CA ALA A 47 6.46 -13.18 -4.49
C ALA A 47 5.17 -12.57 -5.10
N TYR A 48 4.65 -11.49 -4.51
CA TYR A 48 3.50 -10.74 -5.05
C TYR A 48 3.78 -10.15 -6.43
N GLY A 49 4.93 -9.53 -6.63
CA GLY A 49 5.30 -9.00 -7.94
C GLY A 49 5.24 -10.08 -9.02
N GLY A 50 5.79 -11.26 -8.73
CA GLY A 50 5.73 -12.40 -9.64
C GLY A 50 4.31 -12.85 -9.94
N SER A 51 3.51 -13.10 -8.90
CA SER A 51 2.11 -13.56 -9.10
C SER A 51 1.25 -12.50 -9.80
N THR A 52 1.39 -11.23 -9.47
CA THR A 52 0.64 -10.14 -10.10
C THR A 52 0.93 -10.00 -11.59
N LEU A 53 2.18 -10.23 -12.00
CA LEU A 53 2.58 -10.19 -13.42
C LEU A 53 1.81 -11.20 -14.26
N ILE A 54 1.61 -12.41 -13.74
CA ILE A 54 1.08 -13.54 -14.50
C ILE A 54 -0.39 -13.88 -14.22
N LEU A 55 -0.97 -13.39 -13.11
CA LEU A 55 -2.27 -13.86 -12.61
C LEU A 55 -3.37 -13.86 -13.67
N ALA A 56 -3.62 -12.73 -14.33
CA ALA A 56 -4.65 -12.64 -15.36
C ALA A 56 -4.34 -13.51 -16.58
N SER A 57 -3.08 -13.53 -17.01
CA SER A 57 -2.63 -14.36 -18.13
C SER A 57 -2.70 -15.86 -17.82
N TYR A 58 -2.42 -16.25 -16.57
CA TYR A 58 -2.54 -17.64 -16.11
C TYR A 58 -4.00 -18.09 -16.10
N LEU A 59 -4.91 -17.30 -15.52
CA LEU A 59 -6.34 -17.62 -15.52
C LEU A 59 -6.91 -17.69 -16.93
N SER A 60 -6.49 -16.80 -17.83
CA SER A 60 -6.86 -16.84 -19.25
C SER A 60 -6.33 -18.09 -19.93
N ALA A 61 -5.10 -18.54 -19.64
CA ALA A 61 -4.53 -19.78 -20.19
C ALA A 61 -5.25 -21.05 -19.69
N LEU A 62 -5.91 -20.98 -18.52
CA LEU A 62 -6.83 -22.04 -18.04
C LEU A 62 -8.20 -22.03 -18.76
N GLY A 63 -8.41 -21.14 -19.75
CA GLY A 63 -9.68 -21.02 -20.47
C GLY A 63 -10.76 -20.25 -19.73
N ILE A 64 -10.42 -19.53 -18.67
CA ILE A 64 -11.34 -18.69 -17.91
C ILE A 64 -11.59 -17.39 -18.69
N SER A 65 -12.86 -17.03 -18.89
CA SER A 65 -13.26 -15.81 -19.61
C SER A 65 -12.91 -14.53 -18.84
N ASP A 66 -12.71 -13.43 -19.55
CA ASP A 66 -12.24 -12.17 -18.99
C ASP A 66 -13.18 -11.63 -17.89
N ASP A 67 -14.50 -11.80 -18.02
CA ASP A 67 -15.50 -11.44 -17.01
C ASP A 67 -15.32 -12.24 -15.71
N ARG A 68 -15.06 -13.55 -15.84
CA ARG A 68 -14.76 -14.40 -14.67
C ARG A 68 -13.41 -14.09 -14.05
N ILE A 69 -12.40 -13.71 -14.82
CA ILE A 69 -11.11 -13.20 -14.31
C ILE A 69 -11.35 -11.92 -13.50
N GLY A 70 -12.16 -11.01 -14.03
CA GLY A 70 -12.56 -9.80 -13.31
C GLY A 70 -13.29 -10.08 -12.01
N LEU A 71 -14.24 -11.02 -12.02
CA LEU A 71 -14.95 -11.49 -10.82
C LEU A 71 -13.98 -12.13 -9.82
N PHE A 72 -13.05 -12.97 -10.28
CA PHE A 72 -12.00 -13.55 -9.45
C PHE A 72 -11.20 -12.48 -8.70
N MET A 73 -10.70 -11.49 -9.41
CA MET A 73 -9.92 -10.39 -8.82
C MET A 73 -10.74 -9.56 -7.82
N THR A 74 -12.02 -9.30 -8.15
CA THR A 74 -12.94 -8.57 -7.27
C THR A 74 -13.19 -9.34 -5.99
N LEU A 75 -13.54 -10.63 -6.08
CA LEU A 75 -13.80 -11.46 -4.91
C LEU A 75 -12.55 -11.66 -4.06
N THR A 76 -11.37 -11.73 -4.68
CA THR A 76 -10.09 -11.77 -3.96
C THR A 76 -9.88 -10.50 -3.14
N LEU A 77 -10.10 -9.31 -3.72
CA LEU A 77 -9.96 -8.04 -3.00
C LEU A 77 -11.02 -7.87 -1.89
N VAL A 78 -12.26 -8.29 -2.13
CA VAL A 78 -13.31 -8.28 -1.09
C VAL A 78 -12.96 -9.25 0.04
N GLY A 79 -12.47 -10.43 -0.31
CA GLY A 79 -12.01 -11.42 0.66
C GLY A 79 -10.83 -10.93 1.51
N ASP A 80 -9.88 -10.24 0.86
CA ASP A 80 -8.73 -9.63 1.53
C ASP A 80 -9.17 -8.58 2.59
N VAL A 81 -10.17 -7.74 2.24
CA VAL A 81 -10.78 -6.79 3.20
C VAL A 81 -11.43 -7.52 4.37
N ALA A 82 -12.21 -8.56 4.09
CA ALA A 82 -12.90 -9.33 5.13
C ALA A 82 -11.90 -10.01 6.07
N ILE A 83 -10.90 -10.69 5.52
CA ILE A 83 -9.84 -11.35 6.31
C ILE A 83 -9.05 -10.31 7.10
N SER A 84 -8.73 -9.16 6.51
CA SER A 84 -8.03 -8.06 7.18
C SER A 84 -8.80 -7.58 8.41
N PHE A 85 -10.10 -7.42 8.28
CA PHE A 85 -10.95 -7.00 9.38
C PHE A 85 -10.96 -8.04 10.51
N PHE A 86 -11.19 -9.31 10.20
CA PHE A 86 -11.20 -10.37 11.20
C PHE A 86 -9.84 -10.57 11.87
N LEU A 87 -8.76 -10.67 11.09
CA LEU A 87 -7.43 -10.88 11.67
C LEU A 87 -6.97 -9.71 12.52
N THR A 88 -7.32 -8.47 12.16
CA THR A 88 -6.97 -7.30 12.99
C THR A 88 -7.70 -7.33 14.34
N LEU A 89 -8.95 -7.79 14.37
CA LEU A 89 -9.70 -7.95 15.63
C LEU A 89 -9.09 -9.00 16.56
N PHE A 90 -8.53 -10.07 16.00
CA PHE A 90 -7.99 -11.19 16.77
C PHE A 90 -6.47 -11.17 16.92
N ALA A 91 -5.78 -10.24 16.24
CA ALA A 91 -4.31 -10.17 16.24
C ALA A 91 -3.70 -10.03 17.64
N ASP A 92 -4.30 -9.19 18.50
CA ASP A 92 -3.81 -9.00 19.87
C ASP A 92 -4.08 -10.21 20.77
N ALA A 93 -5.13 -10.98 20.48
CA ALA A 93 -5.47 -12.20 21.23
C ALA A 93 -4.61 -13.40 20.80
N MET A 94 -4.33 -13.52 19.51
CA MET A 94 -3.51 -14.61 18.94
C MET A 94 -2.01 -14.39 19.13
N GLY A 95 -1.58 -13.14 19.27
CA GLY A 95 -0.18 -12.73 19.24
C GLY A 95 0.28 -12.37 17.81
N ARG A 96 1.08 -11.30 17.72
CA ARG A 96 1.56 -10.76 16.43
C ARG A 96 2.40 -11.75 15.64
N ARG A 97 3.27 -12.51 16.30
CA ARG A 97 4.09 -13.56 15.67
C ARG A 97 3.23 -14.67 15.06
N ALA A 98 2.20 -15.12 15.79
CA ALA A 98 1.29 -16.17 15.33
C ALA A 98 0.51 -15.70 14.08
N VAL A 99 0.05 -14.47 14.05
CA VAL A 99 -0.65 -13.90 12.87
C VAL A 99 0.28 -13.81 11.65
N LEU A 100 1.53 -13.37 11.82
CA LEU A 100 2.51 -13.31 10.73
C LEU A 100 2.90 -14.70 10.23
N ALA A 101 3.05 -15.68 11.13
CA ALA A 101 3.30 -17.10 10.78
C ALA A 101 2.10 -17.71 10.04
N LEU A 102 0.88 -17.47 10.51
CA LEU A 102 -0.36 -17.91 9.85
C LEU A 102 -0.44 -17.38 8.42
N GLY A 103 -0.19 -16.08 8.21
CA GLY A 103 -0.18 -15.50 6.87
C GLY A 103 0.85 -16.12 5.95
N SER A 104 2.02 -16.47 6.48
CA SER A 104 3.05 -17.16 5.72
C SER A 104 2.66 -18.60 5.38
N ALA A 105 2.01 -19.31 6.29
CA ALA A 105 1.48 -20.65 6.04
C ALA A 105 0.37 -20.64 4.97
N LEU A 106 -0.54 -19.65 5.03
CA LEU A 106 -1.58 -19.47 4.00
C LEU A 106 -0.98 -19.17 2.63
N MET A 107 0.12 -18.39 2.58
CA MET A 107 0.88 -18.14 1.36
C MET A 107 1.47 -19.43 0.78
N VAL A 108 2.04 -20.32 1.61
CA VAL A 108 2.52 -21.65 1.17
C VAL A 108 1.38 -22.48 0.59
N CYS A 109 0.28 -22.61 1.32
CA CYS A 109 -0.89 -23.37 0.86
C CYS A 109 -1.44 -22.84 -0.47
N SER A 110 -1.56 -21.53 -0.59
CA SER A 110 -2.05 -20.89 -1.83
C SER A 110 -1.13 -21.18 -3.01
N GLY A 111 0.19 -21.04 -2.83
CA GLY A 111 1.15 -21.34 -3.91
C GLY A 111 1.09 -22.80 -4.36
N ILE A 112 0.95 -23.76 -3.44
CA ILE A 112 0.79 -25.18 -3.76
C ILE A 112 -0.52 -25.41 -4.54
N ILE A 113 -1.62 -24.80 -4.09
CA ILE A 113 -2.94 -24.96 -4.74
C ILE A 113 -2.90 -24.41 -6.17
N PHE A 114 -2.32 -23.22 -6.39
CA PHE A 114 -2.16 -22.66 -7.73
C PHE A 114 -1.21 -23.46 -8.63
N GLY A 115 -0.27 -24.21 -8.03
CA GLY A 115 0.62 -25.08 -8.78
C GLY A 115 0.00 -26.44 -9.17
N GLN A 116 -1.08 -26.88 -8.51
CA GLN A 116 -1.61 -28.24 -8.66
C GLN A 116 -3.05 -28.29 -9.21
N PHE A 117 -3.86 -27.25 -8.99
CA PHE A 117 -5.27 -27.26 -9.33
C PHE A 117 -5.60 -26.24 -10.41
N ASP A 118 -6.54 -26.59 -11.29
CA ASP A 118 -7.02 -25.75 -12.38
C ASP A 118 -8.49 -25.32 -12.19
N ASN A 119 -9.10 -25.72 -11.08
CA ASN A 119 -10.50 -25.42 -10.79
C ASN A 119 -10.66 -23.99 -10.29
N TYR A 120 -11.50 -23.21 -10.95
CA TYR A 120 -11.76 -21.80 -10.66
C TYR A 120 -12.08 -21.51 -9.19
N TRP A 121 -12.97 -22.29 -8.59
CA TRP A 121 -13.42 -22.04 -7.21
C TRP A 121 -12.36 -22.41 -6.17
N ILE A 122 -11.57 -23.45 -6.45
CA ILE A 122 -10.43 -23.85 -5.58
C ILE A 122 -9.35 -22.75 -5.63
N LEU A 123 -9.02 -22.27 -6.85
CA LEU A 123 -8.07 -21.18 -7.01
C LEU A 123 -8.56 -19.88 -6.36
N LEU A 124 -9.85 -19.56 -6.49
CA LEU A 124 -10.45 -18.39 -5.84
C LEU A 124 -10.36 -18.48 -4.32
N ALA A 125 -10.73 -19.62 -3.74
CA ALA A 125 -10.61 -19.83 -2.29
C ALA A 125 -9.15 -19.70 -1.83
N ALA A 126 -8.20 -20.27 -2.59
CA ALA A 126 -6.78 -20.16 -2.30
C ALA A 126 -6.27 -18.71 -2.43
N ALA A 127 -6.75 -17.93 -3.42
CA ALA A 127 -6.37 -16.55 -3.59
C ALA A 127 -6.90 -15.66 -2.45
N VAL A 128 -8.13 -15.88 -2.03
CA VAL A 128 -8.76 -15.17 -0.89
C VAL A 128 -8.00 -15.46 0.40
N LEU A 129 -7.80 -16.74 0.73
CA LEU A 129 -7.16 -17.14 1.98
C LEU A 129 -5.66 -16.85 2.01
N GLY A 130 -4.98 -17.07 0.91
CA GLY A 130 -3.52 -16.94 0.79
C GLY A 130 -3.05 -15.57 0.32
N VAL A 131 -3.97 -14.61 0.18
CA VAL A 131 -3.67 -13.20 -0.11
C VAL A 131 -2.87 -13.01 -1.41
N ILE A 132 -3.31 -13.65 -2.52
CA ILE A 132 -2.76 -13.35 -3.86
C ILE A 132 -3.45 -12.10 -4.38
N SER A 133 -2.85 -10.93 -4.20
CA SER A 133 -3.46 -9.65 -4.58
C SER A 133 -3.28 -9.33 -6.06
N PRO A 134 -4.35 -9.04 -6.80
CA PRO A 134 -4.28 -8.64 -8.20
C PRO A 134 -3.89 -7.17 -8.40
N SER A 135 -3.88 -6.36 -7.35
CA SER A 135 -3.67 -4.92 -7.45
C SER A 135 -2.21 -4.50 -7.40
N GLY A 136 -1.32 -5.38 -6.95
CA GLY A 136 0.07 -5.02 -6.64
C GLY A 136 0.21 -4.08 -5.43
N ASN A 137 -0.90 -3.61 -4.90
CA ASN A 137 -0.98 -2.85 -3.66
C ASN A 137 -1.39 -3.79 -2.54
N GLU A 138 -0.65 -3.75 -1.48
CA GLU A 138 -0.90 -4.56 -0.31
C GLU A 138 -2.03 -3.95 0.52
N ILE A 139 -3.19 -4.59 0.49
CA ILE A 139 -4.37 -4.22 1.28
C ILE A 139 -4.60 -5.36 2.30
N GLY A 140 -3.59 -5.83 2.98
CA GLY A 140 -3.75 -7.00 3.83
C GLY A 140 -3.59 -6.70 5.32
N PRO A 141 -4.11 -7.58 6.20
CA PRO A 141 -4.00 -7.48 7.65
C PRO A 141 -2.54 -7.56 8.08
N PHE A 142 -1.72 -8.27 7.32
CA PHE A 142 -0.31 -8.47 7.62
C PHE A 142 0.48 -7.18 7.59
N ARG A 143 0.15 -6.26 6.68
CA ARG A 143 0.73 -4.92 6.64
C ARG A 143 0.42 -4.14 7.92
N ALA A 144 -0.83 -4.16 8.37
CA ALA A 144 -1.25 -3.46 9.58
C ALA A 144 -0.52 -4.01 10.82
N VAL A 145 -0.38 -5.35 10.93
CA VAL A 145 0.35 -6.00 12.02
C VAL A 145 1.85 -5.68 11.93
N GLU A 146 2.47 -5.75 10.76
CA GLU A 146 3.88 -5.40 10.57
C GLU A 146 4.14 -3.93 10.92
N GLU A 147 3.32 -2.99 10.42
CA GLU A 147 3.45 -1.56 10.70
C GLU A 147 3.24 -1.23 12.17
N SER A 148 2.25 -1.84 12.83
CA SER A 148 2.04 -1.65 14.27
C SER A 148 3.19 -2.22 15.11
N THR A 149 3.79 -3.32 14.66
CA THR A 149 4.97 -3.92 15.32
C THR A 149 6.21 -3.07 15.12
N LEU A 150 6.43 -2.55 13.90
CA LEU A 150 7.53 -1.62 13.62
C LEU A 150 7.43 -0.35 14.48
N ALA A 151 6.20 0.20 14.61
CA ALA A 151 5.97 1.36 15.47
C ALA A 151 6.23 1.07 16.95
N HIS A 152 5.98 -0.17 17.39
CA HIS A 152 6.26 -0.59 18.78
C HIS A 152 7.76 -0.77 19.06
N LEU A 153 8.50 -1.31 18.09
CA LEU A 153 9.94 -1.64 18.23
C LEU A 153 10.89 -0.47 17.93
N THR A 154 10.38 0.62 17.32
CA THR A 154 11.21 1.71 16.83
C THR A 154 10.99 2.97 17.69
N PRO A 155 12.05 3.64 18.17
CA PRO A 155 11.95 4.95 18.82
C PRO A 155 11.32 5.99 17.87
N GLU A 156 10.55 6.94 18.42
CA GLU A 156 9.84 7.97 17.65
C GLU A 156 10.75 8.76 16.71
N GLU A 157 12.00 9.01 17.11
CA GLU A 157 13.01 9.74 16.33
C GLU A 157 13.35 9.07 15.01
N HIS A 158 13.34 7.73 14.96
CA HIS A 158 13.73 6.93 13.79
C HIS A 158 12.53 6.32 13.04
N LEU A 159 11.32 6.50 13.58
CA LEU A 159 10.12 5.87 13.06
C LEU A 159 9.84 6.25 11.59
N SER A 160 9.99 7.52 11.26
CA SER A 160 9.80 8.01 9.89
C SER A 160 10.76 7.35 8.90
N ASP A 161 12.04 7.25 9.26
CA ASP A 161 13.07 6.65 8.40
C ASP A 161 12.78 5.16 8.15
N ILE A 162 12.43 4.43 9.21
CA ILE A 162 12.12 3.00 9.13
C ILE A 162 10.89 2.77 8.23
N PHE A 163 9.83 3.58 8.33
CA PHE A 163 8.65 3.46 7.46
C PHE A 163 8.96 3.78 5.99
N VAL A 164 9.83 4.75 5.73
CA VAL A 164 10.30 5.06 4.36
C VAL A 164 11.04 3.85 3.79
N TRP A 165 11.99 3.28 4.54
CA TRP A 165 12.74 2.11 4.10
C TRP A 165 11.86 0.87 3.95
N TYR A 166 10.93 0.64 4.86
CA TYR A 166 9.94 -0.42 4.78
C TYR A 166 9.11 -0.33 3.49
N SER A 167 8.70 0.87 3.08
CA SER A 167 7.98 1.10 1.83
C SER A 167 8.88 0.91 0.60
N LEU A 168 10.09 1.44 0.59
CA LEU A 168 11.05 1.31 -0.52
C LEU A 168 11.46 -0.14 -0.75
N ILE A 169 11.78 -0.88 0.32
CA ILE A 169 12.12 -2.31 0.29
C ILE A 169 10.95 -3.11 -0.29
N GLY A 170 9.73 -2.78 0.09
CA GLY A 170 8.54 -3.41 -0.47
C GLY A 170 8.38 -3.16 -1.97
N THR A 171 8.50 -1.92 -2.41
CA THR A 171 8.42 -1.56 -3.84
C THR A 171 9.52 -2.23 -4.65
N ALA A 172 10.76 -2.25 -4.13
CA ALA A 172 11.88 -2.95 -4.75
C ALA A 172 11.60 -4.46 -4.86
N GLY A 173 11.02 -5.07 -3.81
CA GLY A 173 10.61 -6.47 -3.83
C GLY A 173 9.62 -6.76 -4.96
N THR A 174 8.54 -5.98 -5.07
CA THR A 174 7.54 -6.13 -6.14
C THR A 174 8.16 -5.99 -7.53
N ALA A 175 8.98 -4.97 -7.73
CA ALA A 175 9.65 -4.73 -9.00
C ALA A 175 10.57 -5.90 -9.41
N LEU A 176 11.44 -6.33 -8.50
CA LEU A 176 12.34 -7.46 -8.72
C LEU A 176 11.58 -8.77 -8.92
N GLY A 177 10.46 -8.96 -8.21
CA GLY A 177 9.60 -10.13 -8.37
C GLY A 177 8.98 -10.21 -9.76
N MET A 178 8.48 -9.10 -10.31
CA MET A 178 7.97 -9.04 -11.69
C MET A 178 9.06 -9.37 -12.70
N MET A 179 10.25 -8.79 -12.57
CA MET A 179 11.36 -9.05 -13.47
C MET A 179 11.80 -10.52 -13.40
N ALA A 180 12.03 -11.04 -12.19
CA ALA A 180 12.48 -12.41 -12.00
C ALA A 180 11.45 -13.43 -12.54
N CYS A 181 10.17 -13.24 -12.23
CA CYS A 181 9.10 -14.08 -12.73
C CYS A 181 9.04 -14.09 -14.28
N GLY A 182 9.05 -12.89 -14.88
CA GLY A 182 9.00 -12.76 -16.34
C GLY A 182 10.16 -13.49 -17.01
N TRP A 183 11.39 -13.30 -16.54
CA TRP A 183 12.57 -13.96 -17.10
C TRP A 183 12.61 -15.46 -16.82
N VAL A 184 12.14 -15.93 -15.67
CA VAL A 184 12.05 -17.37 -15.37
C VAL A 184 11.06 -18.03 -16.34
N ILE A 185 9.87 -17.47 -16.58
CA ILE A 185 8.91 -18.01 -17.53
C ILE A 185 9.49 -18.01 -18.95
N ASN A 186 10.08 -16.89 -19.37
CA ASN A 186 10.71 -16.80 -20.69
C ASN A 186 11.82 -17.85 -20.88
N LEU A 187 12.67 -18.05 -19.89
CA LEU A 187 13.71 -19.06 -19.89
C LEU A 187 13.13 -20.47 -20.02
N LEU A 188 12.09 -20.81 -19.25
CA LEU A 188 11.46 -22.12 -19.29
C LEU A 188 10.80 -22.40 -20.65
N GLN A 189 10.15 -21.40 -21.25
CA GLN A 189 9.52 -21.52 -22.54
C GLN A 189 10.54 -21.62 -23.68
N VAL A 190 11.50 -20.69 -23.74
CA VAL A 190 12.46 -20.62 -24.84
C VAL A 190 13.53 -21.72 -24.75
N THR A 191 14.10 -21.95 -23.56
CA THR A 191 15.23 -22.88 -23.40
C THR A 191 14.77 -24.32 -23.18
N ARG A 192 13.67 -24.53 -22.48
CA ARG A 192 13.15 -25.86 -22.14
C ARG A 192 11.96 -26.29 -22.99
N GLY A 193 11.38 -25.40 -23.81
CA GLY A 193 10.20 -25.68 -24.63
C GLY A 193 8.93 -25.98 -23.82
N TRP A 194 8.84 -25.49 -22.58
CA TRP A 194 7.71 -25.77 -21.72
C TRP A 194 6.48 -25.00 -22.17
N GLN A 195 5.31 -25.61 -21.98
CA GLN A 195 4.05 -24.91 -22.15
C GLN A 195 3.92 -23.79 -21.10
N TYR A 196 3.30 -22.68 -21.49
CA TYR A 196 3.11 -21.51 -20.65
C TYR A 196 2.49 -21.84 -19.28
N LEU A 197 1.47 -22.70 -19.27
CA LEU A 197 0.77 -23.11 -18.06
C LEU A 197 1.71 -23.79 -17.05
N HIS A 198 2.52 -24.76 -17.52
CA HIS A 198 3.49 -25.43 -16.64
C HIS A 198 4.57 -24.48 -16.12
N ALA A 199 5.02 -23.52 -16.95
CA ALA A 199 5.98 -22.51 -16.50
C ALA A 199 5.37 -21.64 -15.38
N CYS A 200 4.10 -21.25 -15.49
CA CYS A 200 3.39 -20.52 -14.42
C CYS A 200 3.22 -21.36 -13.14
N GLN A 201 2.91 -22.65 -13.27
CA GLN A 201 2.80 -23.55 -12.11
C GLN A 201 4.10 -23.63 -11.32
N ILE A 202 5.26 -23.68 -11.99
CA ILE A 202 6.58 -23.60 -11.32
C ILE A 202 6.76 -22.28 -10.56
N VAL A 203 6.31 -21.15 -11.12
CA VAL A 203 6.35 -19.86 -10.40
C VAL A 203 5.47 -19.90 -9.16
N PHE A 204 4.31 -20.54 -9.19
CA PHE A 204 3.48 -20.70 -8.00
C PHE A 204 4.10 -21.66 -6.96
N PHE A 205 4.80 -22.71 -7.36
CA PHE A 205 5.59 -23.52 -6.43
C PHE A 205 6.76 -22.72 -5.83
N ALA A 206 7.43 -21.88 -6.62
CA ALA A 206 8.43 -20.96 -6.10
C ALA A 206 7.82 -19.95 -5.10
N TYR A 207 6.61 -19.46 -5.38
CA TYR A 207 5.82 -18.62 -4.45
C TYR A 207 5.59 -19.35 -3.12
N ALA A 208 5.22 -20.65 -3.15
CA ALA A 208 5.08 -21.45 -1.94
C ALA A 208 6.42 -21.60 -1.18
N GLY A 209 7.52 -21.85 -1.90
CA GLY A 209 8.87 -21.91 -1.31
C GLY A 209 9.27 -20.61 -0.62
N ILE A 210 8.99 -19.48 -1.26
CA ILE A 210 9.20 -18.13 -0.69
C ILE A 210 8.32 -17.94 0.57
N GLY A 211 7.08 -18.42 0.54
CA GLY A 211 6.18 -18.45 1.70
C GLY A 211 6.75 -19.25 2.87
N ALA A 212 7.40 -20.40 2.60
CA ALA A 212 8.07 -21.20 3.62
C ALA A 212 9.27 -20.46 4.24
N VAL A 213 10.07 -19.77 3.43
CA VAL A 213 11.15 -18.91 3.94
C VAL A 213 10.61 -17.81 4.84
N LYS A 214 9.51 -17.14 4.42
CA LYS A 214 8.83 -16.13 5.23
C LYS A 214 8.30 -16.71 6.55
N PHE A 215 7.77 -17.93 6.52
CA PHE A 215 7.30 -18.62 7.72
C PHE A 215 8.44 -18.84 8.73
N LEU A 216 9.60 -19.31 8.28
CA LEU A 216 10.78 -19.47 9.12
C LEU A 216 11.23 -18.13 9.72
N LEU A 217 11.24 -17.04 8.93
CA LEU A 217 11.56 -15.72 9.44
C LEU A 217 10.51 -15.22 10.48
N SER A 218 9.24 -15.56 10.30
CA SER A 218 8.19 -15.19 11.27
C SER A 218 8.35 -15.89 12.61
N ILE A 219 8.77 -17.16 12.62
CA ILE A 219 9.07 -17.91 13.85
C ILE A 219 10.35 -17.39 14.52
N SER A 220 11.30 -16.89 13.75
CA SER A 220 12.57 -16.34 14.26
C SER A 220 12.45 -14.98 14.93
N LEU A 221 11.29 -14.33 14.88
CA LEU A 221 11.02 -13.09 15.60
C LEU A 221 11.10 -13.30 17.11
N SER A 222 11.61 -12.33 17.85
CA SER A 222 11.70 -12.40 19.32
C SER A 222 10.33 -12.21 20.01
N HIS A 223 10.28 -12.45 21.29
CA HIS A 223 9.06 -12.18 22.09
C HIS A 223 8.78 -10.68 22.27
N GLU A 224 9.74 -9.80 22.01
CA GLU A 224 9.58 -8.34 22.09
C GLU A 224 8.61 -7.81 21.02
N VAL A 225 8.34 -8.59 19.97
CA VAL A 225 7.34 -8.29 18.92
C VAL A 225 5.92 -8.31 19.47
N GLU A 226 5.66 -9.12 20.51
CA GLU A 226 4.34 -9.24 21.11
C GLU A 226 3.97 -7.95 21.84
N ALA A 227 2.70 -7.53 21.73
CA ALA A 227 2.21 -6.41 22.52
C ALA A 227 2.32 -6.77 24.00
N ALA A 228 2.90 -5.88 24.82
CA ALA A 228 2.93 -6.07 26.27
C ALA A 228 1.52 -6.39 26.74
N LYS A 229 1.33 -7.56 27.35
CA LYS A 229 0.06 -7.89 28.01
C LYS A 229 -0.21 -6.76 28.98
N LYS A 230 -1.28 -5.99 28.76
CA LYS A 230 -1.79 -5.09 29.78
C LYS A 230 -2.12 -5.98 30.99
N ASP A 231 -1.23 -5.99 31.97
CA ASP A 231 -1.53 -6.56 33.27
C ASP A 231 -2.75 -5.83 33.79
N LYS A 232 -3.87 -6.53 33.85
CA LYS A 232 -5.13 -6.01 34.39
C LYS A 232 -5.00 -5.56 35.85
N ASN A 233 -3.89 -5.89 36.49
CA ASN A 233 -3.55 -5.47 37.85
C ASN A 233 -2.75 -4.18 37.93
N GLY A 234 -2.10 -3.70 36.84
CA GLY A 234 -1.35 -2.44 36.85
C GLY A 234 -2.20 -1.20 36.56
N ALA A 235 -3.35 -1.36 35.92
CA ALA A 235 -4.24 -0.23 35.63
C ALA A 235 -4.96 0.32 36.88
N SER A 236 -5.10 -0.52 37.93
CA SER A 236 -5.69 -0.07 39.21
C SER A 236 -4.68 0.67 40.12
N ALA A 237 -3.37 0.38 40.02
CA ALA A 237 -2.34 0.99 40.83
C ALA A 237 -1.89 2.36 40.25
N SER A 238 -1.86 2.53 38.94
CA SER A 238 -1.45 3.80 38.33
C SER A 238 -2.55 4.86 38.34
N GLN A 239 -3.81 4.48 38.46
CA GLN A 239 -4.92 5.44 38.64
C GLN A 239 -5.07 5.87 40.11
N GLN A 240 -4.60 5.09 41.09
CA GLN A 240 -4.60 5.47 42.49
C GLN A 240 -3.43 6.40 42.86
N GLN A 241 -2.29 6.31 42.17
CA GLN A 241 -1.15 7.22 42.46
C GLN A 241 -1.25 8.60 41.80
N GLN A 242 -2.10 8.78 40.77
CA GLN A 242 -2.37 10.09 40.17
C GLN A 242 -3.54 10.85 40.81
N GLN A 243 -4.30 10.22 41.73
CA GLN A 243 -5.41 10.85 42.44
C GLN A 243 -5.05 11.38 43.84
N GLU A 244 -3.84 11.11 44.32
CA GLU A 244 -3.39 11.60 45.63
C GLU A 244 -2.54 12.89 45.60
N ALA A 245 -2.30 13.48 44.40
CA ALA A 245 -1.42 14.64 44.28
C ALA A 245 -2.13 16.01 44.12
N ASP A 246 -3.45 16.08 43.94
CA ASP A 246 -4.17 17.34 43.78
C ASP A 246 -5.54 17.27 44.46
N ALA A 247 -5.62 17.58 45.76
CA ALA A 247 -6.86 17.95 46.43
C ALA A 247 -6.67 19.19 47.28
N PRO A 248 -7.52 20.20 47.14
CA PRO A 248 -8.00 20.91 48.31
C PRO A 248 -9.49 20.67 48.57
N GLU A 249 -9.78 20.50 49.85
CA GLU A 249 -11.07 20.28 50.48
C GLU A 249 -12.21 21.19 50.01
N THR A 250 -13.38 20.59 49.71
CA THR A 250 -14.65 20.94 50.39
C THR A 250 -15.77 19.98 49.92
N GLN A 251 -16.42 19.33 50.90
CA GLN A 251 -17.67 18.58 50.81
C GLN A 251 -18.90 19.51 50.82
N PRO A 252 -20.20 19.05 50.65
CA PRO A 252 -20.74 17.69 50.67
C PRO A 252 -21.95 17.38 49.71
N LEU A 253 -22.24 16.07 49.60
CA LEU A 253 -23.55 15.37 49.54
C LEU A 253 -24.50 15.57 48.33
N LEU A 254 -24.71 14.53 47.54
CA LEU A 254 -25.91 13.70 47.55
C LEU A 254 -25.82 12.69 46.37
N GLY A 255 -26.19 11.45 46.65
CA GLY A 255 -26.08 10.34 45.71
C GLY A 255 -27.15 10.35 44.63
N GLU A 256 -26.82 9.63 43.56
CA GLU A 256 -27.84 8.89 42.82
C GLU A 256 -27.20 7.76 42.03
N ARG A 257 -27.98 6.70 41.89
CA ARG A 257 -27.69 5.36 41.45
C ARG A 257 -27.14 5.26 40.03
N ALA A 258 -26.25 4.29 39.86
CA ALA A 258 -25.90 3.65 38.60
C ALA A 258 -27.15 3.21 37.85
N SER A 259 -27.36 3.74 36.68
CA SER A 259 -28.17 3.15 35.61
C SER A 259 -27.25 2.79 34.45
N THR A 260 -27.19 1.50 34.22
CA THR A 260 -26.52 0.89 33.05
C THR A 260 -27.33 1.30 31.80
N GLU A 261 -26.94 2.36 31.16
CA GLU A 261 -27.55 2.77 29.90
C GLU A 261 -26.77 2.17 28.72
N ASN A 262 -27.43 1.22 28.05
CA ASN A 262 -27.10 0.78 26.71
C ASN A 262 -27.15 2.01 25.76
N SER A 263 -26.02 2.64 25.56
CA SER A 263 -25.90 3.68 24.54
C SER A 263 -26.09 3.07 23.17
N PRO A 264 -27.08 3.53 22.38
CA PRO A 264 -27.20 3.10 20.99
C PRO A 264 -25.95 3.55 20.24
N LYS A 265 -25.39 2.69 19.41
CA LYS A 265 -24.24 2.98 18.52
C LYS A 265 -24.59 4.24 17.71
N LYS A 266 -24.12 5.40 18.14
CA LYS A 266 -24.29 6.65 17.41
C LYS A 266 -23.71 6.47 16.02
N SER A 267 -24.54 6.67 14.97
CA SER A 267 -24.08 6.69 13.59
C SER A 267 -22.86 7.62 13.44
N LEU A 268 -21.88 7.25 12.60
CA LEU A 268 -20.71 8.08 12.31
C LEU A 268 -21.12 9.54 12.01
N PHE A 269 -22.21 9.72 11.29
CA PHE A 269 -22.76 11.05 10.95
C PHE A 269 -23.28 11.83 12.16
N SER A 270 -23.88 11.18 13.15
CA SER A 270 -24.32 11.86 14.38
C SER A 270 -23.15 12.22 15.30
N ALA A 271 -22.03 11.48 15.21
CA ALA A 271 -20.81 11.78 15.93
C ALA A 271 -20.01 12.95 15.34
N LEU A 272 -20.23 13.32 14.06
CA LEU A 272 -19.51 14.40 13.37
C LEU A 272 -19.92 15.81 13.82
N GLY A 273 -21.13 16.03 14.32
CA GLY A 273 -21.58 17.22 15.09
C GLY A 273 -21.75 18.52 14.31
N SER A 274 -21.01 18.80 13.24
CA SER A 274 -21.14 20.03 12.43
C SER A 274 -21.44 19.72 10.96
N SER A 275 -22.33 20.50 10.36
CA SER A 275 -22.71 20.40 8.94
C SER A 275 -21.50 20.53 8.01
N ASP A 276 -20.56 21.40 8.35
CA ASP A 276 -19.36 21.64 7.55
C ASP A 276 -18.39 20.44 7.55
N LEU A 277 -18.27 19.76 8.69
CA LEU A 277 -17.45 18.55 8.79
C LEU A 277 -18.08 17.39 8.02
N ILE A 278 -19.41 17.25 8.09
CA ILE A 278 -20.14 16.24 7.31
C ILE A 278 -19.92 16.47 5.81
N SER A 279 -20.09 17.71 5.34
CA SER A 279 -19.86 18.09 3.94
C SER A 279 -18.41 17.80 3.49
N LEU A 280 -17.43 18.11 4.33
CA LEU A 280 -16.02 17.78 4.09
C LEU A 280 -15.80 16.28 3.92
N VAL A 281 -16.30 15.48 4.86
CA VAL A 281 -16.10 14.01 4.88
C VAL A 281 -16.80 13.37 3.67
N VAL A 282 -18.02 13.78 3.33
CA VAL A 282 -18.76 13.28 2.16
C VAL A 282 -18.00 13.58 0.86
N ARG A 283 -17.47 14.79 0.70
CA ARG A 283 -16.64 15.14 -0.47
C ARG A 283 -15.39 14.27 -0.57
N LEU A 284 -14.71 14.05 0.57
CA LEU A 284 -13.54 13.18 0.62
C LEU A 284 -13.89 11.72 0.27
N PHE A 285 -15.04 11.20 0.76
CA PHE A 285 -15.50 9.85 0.43
C PHE A 285 -15.77 9.69 -1.06
N ILE A 286 -16.47 10.64 -1.67
CA ILE A 286 -16.76 10.61 -3.11
C ILE A 286 -15.48 10.68 -3.92
N LEU A 287 -14.60 11.64 -3.64
CA LEU A 287 -13.40 11.86 -4.42
C LEU A 287 -12.39 10.69 -4.26
N PHE A 288 -12.09 10.26 -3.03
CA PHE A 288 -11.19 9.13 -2.82
C PHE A 288 -11.80 7.79 -3.24
N GLY A 289 -13.12 7.63 -3.14
CA GLY A 289 -13.83 6.48 -3.69
C GLY A 289 -13.68 6.41 -5.22
N LEU A 290 -13.85 7.54 -5.90
CA LEU A 290 -13.71 7.65 -7.36
C LEU A 290 -12.28 7.32 -7.81
N ASP A 291 -11.25 7.89 -7.17
CA ASP A 291 -9.83 7.58 -7.47
C ASP A 291 -9.51 6.10 -7.25
N SER A 292 -10.01 5.53 -6.15
CA SER A 292 -9.77 4.13 -5.82
C SER A 292 -10.49 3.17 -6.76
N PHE A 293 -11.73 3.48 -7.15
CA PHE A 293 -12.46 2.75 -8.18
C PHE A 293 -11.72 2.76 -9.52
N ALA A 294 -11.25 3.93 -9.95
CA ALA A 294 -10.43 4.09 -11.15
C ALA A 294 -9.12 3.28 -11.07
N SER A 295 -8.50 3.23 -9.88
CA SER A 295 -7.31 2.40 -9.65
C SER A 295 -7.61 0.91 -9.75
N GLY A 296 -8.81 0.47 -9.36
CA GLY A 296 -9.30 -0.89 -9.55
C GLY A 296 -9.50 -1.26 -11.01
N LEU A 297 -10.05 -0.35 -11.83
CA LEU A 297 -10.20 -0.56 -13.29
C LEU A 297 -8.85 -0.82 -13.97
N ALA A 298 -7.80 -0.11 -13.56
CA ALA A 298 -6.46 -0.22 -14.11
C ALA A 298 -5.49 -0.91 -13.13
N SER A 299 -5.92 -2.03 -12.53
CA SER A 299 -5.08 -2.81 -11.63
C SER A 299 -3.83 -3.33 -12.34
N LEU A 300 -2.76 -3.59 -11.60
CA LEU A 300 -1.48 -4.00 -12.17
C LEU A 300 -1.60 -5.30 -12.99
N SER A 301 -2.36 -6.29 -12.50
CA SER A 301 -2.59 -7.53 -13.24
C SER A 301 -3.36 -7.32 -14.57
N TRP A 302 -4.33 -6.40 -14.58
CA TRP A 302 -4.99 -6.04 -15.83
C TRP A 302 -4.08 -5.27 -16.78
N MET A 303 -3.22 -4.41 -16.26
CA MET A 303 -2.27 -3.67 -17.08
C MET A 303 -1.24 -4.60 -17.73
N THR A 304 -0.66 -5.54 -16.97
CA THR A 304 0.28 -6.54 -17.52
C THR A 304 -0.38 -7.42 -18.56
N TYR A 305 -1.59 -7.90 -18.30
CA TYR A 305 -2.36 -8.71 -19.23
C TYR A 305 -2.74 -7.95 -20.52
N PHE A 306 -3.09 -6.65 -20.40
CA PHE A 306 -3.37 -5.79 -21.55
C PHE A 306 -2.15 -5.64 -22.46
N PHE A 307 -0.98 -5.33 -21.90
CA PHE A 307 0.25 -5.20 -22.68
C PHE A 307 0.63 -6.51 -23.36
N LYS A 308 0.54 -7.63 -22.64
CA LYS A 308 0.78 -8.95 -23.21
C LYS A 308 -0.17 -9.24 -24.37
N ARG A 309 -1.47 -9.04 -24.20
CA ARG A 309 -2.50 -9.36 -25.20
C ARG A 309 -2.44 -8.44 -26.42
N LYS A 310 -2.24 -7.13 -26.20
CA LYS A 310 -2.24 -6.14 -27.29
C LYS A 310 -0.98 -6.16 -28.13
N PHE A 311 0.18 -6.35 -27.52
CA PHE A 311 1.48 -6.26 -28.20
C PHE A 311 2.21 -7.61 -28.33
N ALA A 312 1.58 -8.72 -27.92
CA ALA A 312 2.15 -10.07 -27.93
C ALA A 312 3.53 -10.15 -27.24
N LEU A 313 3.71 -9.42 -26.13
CA LEU A 313 4.99 -9.35 -25.43
C LEU A 313 5.32 -10.66 -24.73
N PRO A 314 6.58 -11.13 -24.81
CA PRO A 314 7.05 -12.22 -23.97
C PRO A 314 7.16 -11.75 -22.50
N GLU A 315 7.02 -12.69 -21.57
CA GLU A 315 6.98 -12.40 -20.14
C GLU A 315 8.25 -11.74 -19.62
N GLY A 316 9.42 -12.06 -20.18
CA GLY A 316 10.69 -11.45 -19.81
C GLY A 316 10.74 -9.95 -20.09
N GLU A 317 10.27 -9.55 -21.28
CA GLU A 317 10.15 -8.13 -21.64
C GLU A 317 9.11 -7.42 -20.77
N LEU A 318 7.96 -8.08 -20.56
CA LEU A 318 6.89 -7.56 -19.73
C LEU A 318 7.37 -7.31 -18.28
N GLY A 319 8.06 -8.28 -17.68
CA GLY A 319 8.66 -8.15 -16.37
C GLY A 319 9.68 -7.01 -16.28
N SER A 320 10.51 -6.83 -17.32
CA SER A 320 11.51 -5.76 -17.40
C SER A 320 10.87 -4.37 -17.53
N ILE A 321 9.80 -4.24 -18.33
CA ILE A 321 9.03 -3.00 -18.47
C ILE A 321 8.43 -2.58 -17.13
N PHE A 322 7.76 -3.49 -16.44
CA PHE A 322 7.11 -3.17 -15.17
C PHE A 322 8.11 -3.01 -14.01
N PHE A 323 9.26 -3.67 -14.05
CA PHE A 323 10.39 -3.38 -13.17
C PHE A 323 10.86 -1.93 -13.34
N THR A 324 11.14 -1.52 -14.58
CA THR A 324 11.63 -0.17 -14.89
C THR A 324 10.63 0.89 -14.47
N THR A 325 9.35 0.71 -14.77
CA THR A 325 8.30 1.68 -14.39
C THR A 325 8.10 1.75 -12.87
N SER A 326 8.24 0.63 -12.15
CA SER A 326 8.20 0.62 -10.69
C SER A 326 9.38 1.35 -10.06
N LEU A 327 10.57 1.21 -10.63
CA LEU A 327 11.78 1.92 -10.18
C LEU A 327 11.65 3.43 -10.41
N ILE A 328 11.15 3.84 -11.58
CA ILE A 328 10.88 5.25 -11.90
C ILE A 328 9.84 5.81 -10.92
N SER A 329 8.77 5.06 -10.65
CA SER A 329 7.71 5.47 -9.71
C SER A 329 8.24 5.64 -8.27
N ALA A 330 9.10 4.73 -7.81
CA ALA A 330 9.75 4.85 -6.51
C ALA A 330 10.67 6.08 -6.42
N ALA A 331 11.46 6.33 -7.46
CA ALA A 331 12.32 7.51 -7.52
C ALA A 331 11.51 8.82 -7.53
N SER A 332 10.37 8.85 -8.22
CA SER A 332 9.52 10.04 -8.30
C SER A 332 8.92 10.44 -6.94
N MET A 333 8.61 9.45 -6.06
CA MET A 333 8.11 9.74 -4.72
C MET A 333 9.06 10.61 -3.89
N LEU A 334 10.38 10.45 -4.07
CA LEU A 334 11.38 11.22 -3.33
C LEU A 334 11.34 12.71 -3.67
N VAL A 335 10.96 13.05 -4.90
CA VAL A 335 10.87 14.43 -5.39
C VAL A 335 9.58 15.12 -4.92
N ALA A 336 8.52 14.35 -4.69
CA ALA A 336 7.20 14.87 -4.37
C ALA A 336 7.17 15.76 -3.11
N SER A 337 7.89 15.37 -2.07
CA SER A 337 7.95 16.12 -0.81
C SER A 337 8.59 17.52 -0.98
N SER A 338 9.59 17.63 -1.84
CA SER A 338 10.23 18.90 -2.16
C SER A 338 9.30 19.85 -2.93
N ILE A 339 8.48 19.31 -3.84
CA ILE A 339 7.48 20.09 -4.58
C ILE A 339 6.37 20.56 -3.62
N ALA A 340 5.88 19.69 -2.73
CA ALA A 340 4.82 20.00 -1.78
C ALA A 340 5.19 21.14 -0.82
N LYS A 341 6.47 21.25 -0.44
CA LYS A 341 6.97 22.37 0.37
C LYS A 341 6.90 23.71 -0.35
N ARG A 342 6.91 23.73 -1.70
CA ARG A 342 6.95 24.96 -2.51
C ARG A 342 5.56 25.44 -2.94
N ILE A 343 4.70 24.53 -3.38
CA ILE A 343 3.40 24.90 -3.99
C ILE A 343 2.18 24.47 -3.16
N GLY A 344 2.41 23.74 -2.04
CA GLY A 344 1.36 23.23 -1.16
C GLY A 344 0.93 21.80 -1.51
N ASN A 345 0.24 21.15 -0.58
CA ASN A 345 -0.09 19.73 -0.69
C ASN A 345 -1.14 19.45 -1.77
N VAL A 346 -2.26 20.21 -1.77
CA VAL A 346 -3.36 19.99 -2.73
C VAL A 346 -2.92 20.25 -4.16
N LYS A 347 -2.20 21.36 -4.39
CA LYS A 347 -1.67 21.68 -5.72
C LYS A 347 -0.67 20.63 -6.18
N THR A 348 0.22 20.16 -5.29
CA THR A 348 1.18 19.10 -5.63
C THR A 348 0.45 17.83 -6.03
N MET A 349 -0.53 17.36 -5.23
CA MET A 349 -1.34 16.19 -5.56
C MET A 349 -1.90 16.30 -6.99
N VAL A 350 -2.59 17.38 -7.29
CA VAL A 350 -3.29 17.55 -8.57
C VAL A 350 -2.30 17.70 -9.73
N PHE A 351 -1.33 18.58 -9.64
CA PHE A 351 -0.40 18.85 -10.76
C PHE A 351 0.55 17.70 -11.06
N THR A 352 0.81 16.81 -10.10
CA THR A 352 1.60 15.60 -10.36
C THR A 352 0.73 14.43 -10.80
N HIS A 353 -0.48 14.27 -10.25
CA HIS A 353 -1.34 13.13 -10.54
C HIS A 353 -2.12 13.28 -11.85
N LEU A 354 -2.59 14.48 -12.21
CA LEU A 354 -3.35 14.73 -13.43
C LEU A 354 -2.61 14.33 -14.72
N PRO A 355 -1.30 14.63 -14.92
CA PRO A 355 -0.57 14.12 -16.09
C PRO A 355 -0.55 12.58 -16.13
N SER A 356 -0.41 11.92 -14.99
CA SER A 356 -0.47 10.46 -14.87
C SER A 356 -1.84 9.91 -15.29
N ALA A 357 -2.93 10.59 -14.91
CA ALA A 357 -4.30 10.23 -15.28
C ALA A 357 -4.52 10.36 -16.80
N ILE A 358 -4.03 11.43 -17.41
CA ILE A 358 -4.09 11.64 -18.86
C ILE A 358 -3.28 10.56 -19.59
N CYS A 359 -2.05 10.29 -19.15
CA CYS A 359 -1.24 9.21 -19.73
C CYS A 359 -1.93 7.85 -19.62
N LEU A 360 -2.58 7.54 -18.48
CA LEU A 360 -3.35 6.30 -18.31
C LEU A 360 -4.47 6.19 -19.34
N ALA A 361 -5.21 7.27 -19.60
CA ALA A 361 -6.28 7.29 -20.60
C ALA A 361 -5.74 7.07 -22.03
N LEU A 362 -4.51 7.48 -22.29
CA LEU A 362 -3.88 7.42 -23.62
C LEU A 362 -3.11 6.10 -23.88
N ILE A 363 -2.76 5.31 -22.85
CA ILE A 363 -2.06 4.02 -23.02
C ILE A 363 -2.73 3.10 -24.05
N PRO A 364 -4.07 2.94 -24.08
CA PRO A 364 -4.69 2.02 -25.03
C PRO A 364 -4.80 2.56 -26.45
N VAL A 365 -4.57 3.84 -26.70
CA VAL A 365 -4.79 4.48 -28.00
C VAL A 365 -3.76 4.04 -29.07
N PRO A 366 -2.43 4.09 -28.81
CA PRO A 366 -1.45 3.75 -29.82
C PRO A 366 -1.50 2.29 -30.23
N SER A 367 -1.34 2.02 -31.53
CA SER A 367 -1.13 0.66 -32.08
C SER A 367 0.34 0.21 -31.93
N ALA A 368 1.29 1.16 -31.85
CA ALA A 368 2.71 0.88 -31.73
C ALA A 368 3.14 0.78 -30.25
N LEU A 369 3.90 -0.28 -29.92
CA LEU A 369 4.43 -0.50 -28.57
C LEU A 369 5.25 0.69 -28.02
N PRO A 370 6.21 1.29 -28.76
CA PRO A 370 7.02 2.39 -28.22
C PRO A 370 6.18 3.58 -27.76
N ALA A 371 5.12 3.93 -28.48
CA ALA A 371 4.22 5.02 -28.09
C ALA A 371 3.42 4.69 -26.81
N ALA A 372 2.92 3.45 -26.67
CA ALA A 372 2.24 2.99 -25.47
C ALA A 372 3.20 2.97 -24.25
N LEU A 373 4.45 2.54 -24.46
CA LEU A 373 5.49 2.56 -23.43
C LEU A 373 5.85 3.98 -23.00
N THR A 374 5.87 4.93 -23.93
CA THR A 374 6.09 6.35 -23.58
C THR A 374 5.02 6.85 -22.60
N PHE A 375 3.73 6.58 -22.87
CA PHE A 375 2.67 6.94 -21.92
C PHE A 375 2.78 6.19 -20.59
N LEU A 376 3.17 4.92 -20.61
CA LEU A 376 3.37 4.13 -19.40
C LEU A 376 4.51 4.68 -18.54
N ILE A 377 5.64 5.07 -19.14
CA ILE A 377 6.80 5.66 -18.46
C ILE A 377 6.44 7.06 -17.91
N LEU A 378 5.81 7.92 -18.74
CA LEU A 378 5.37 9.24 -18.29
C LEU A 378 4.39 9.14 -17.12
N ARG A 379 3.48 8.16 -17.18
CA ARG A 379 2.60 7.86 -16.04
C ARG A 379 3.41 7.48 -14.80
N ALA A 380 4.40 6.59 -14.92
CA ALA A 380 5.23 6.14 -13.82
C ALA A 380 6.02 7.30 -13.16
N CYS A 381 6.42 8.31 -13.92
CA CYS A 381 7.13 9.48 -13.40
C CYS A 381 6.31 10.31 -12.39
N SER A 382 4.98 10.19 -12.40
CA SER A 382 4.16 11.09 -11.60
C SER A 382 3.04 10.41 -10.80
N GLN A 383 2.70 9.15 -11.09
CA GLN A 383 1.57 8.43 -10.47
C GLN A 383 1.67 8.27 -8.94
N SER A 384 2.88 8.24 -8.39
CA SER A 384 3.11 8.00 -6.95
C SER A 384 3.48 9.28 -6.19
N MET A 385 3.58 10.42 -6.88
CA MET A 385 4.00 11.69 -6.28
C MET A 385 2.93 12.31 -5.37
N ASP A 386 1.68 11.87 -5.47
CA ASP A 386 0.56 12.36 -4.67
C ASP A 386 0.48 11.71 -3.28
N VAL A 387 1.15 10.58 -3.04
CA VAL A 387 0.99 9.76 -1.82
C VAL A 387 1.34 10.52 -0.55
N ALA A 388 2.52 11.14 -0.49
CA ALA A 388 2.96 11.90 0.69
C ALA A 388 2.17 13.21 0.89
N PRO A 389 1.95 14.06 -0.15
CA PRO A 389 1.09 15.23 -0.03
C PRO A 389 -0.36 14.90 0.38
N ARG A 390 -0.91 13.79 -0.10
CA ARG A 390 -2.26 13.30 0.25
C ARG A 390 -2.36 12.99 1.75
N SER A 391 -1.40 12.27 2.30
CA SER A 391 -1.37 11.94 3.72
C SER A 391 -1.24 13.18 4.59
N ALA A 392 -0.38 14.12 4.19
CA ALA A 392 -0.19 15.40 4.88
C ALA A 392 -1.46 16.28 4.81
N PHE A 393 -2.12 16.33 3.65
CA PHE A 393 -3.39 17.04 3.48
C PHE A 393 -4.48 16.46 4.39
N LEU A 394 -4.68 15.14 4.41
CA LEU A 394 -5.68 14.49 5.26
C LEU A 394 -5.41 14.74 6.74
N ALA A 395 -4.15 14.67 7.16
CA ALA A 395 -3.75 14.96 8.53
C ALA A 395 -4.03 16.42 8.94
N ALA A 396 -3.91 17.36 8.02
CA ALA A 396 -4.15 18.78 8.28
C ALA A 396 -5.64 19.17 8.17
N ALA A 397 -6.41 18.52 7.29
CA ALA A 397 -7.80 18.85 7.00
C ALA A 397 -8.80 18.31 8.05
N LEU A 398 -8.41 17.28 8.82
CA LEU A 398 -9.29 16.58 9.74
C LEU A 398 -9.04 17.01 11.21
N PRO A 399 -10.09 17.21 12.01
CA PRO A 399 -9.96 17.50 13.45
C PRO A 399 -9.19 16.38 14.17
N PRO A 400 -8.28 16.73 15.10
CA PRO A 400 -7.42 15.76 15.79
C PRO A 400 -8.18 14.65 16.52
N ASP A 401 -9.28 15.01 17.18
CA ASP A 401 -10.14 14.11 17.97
C ASP A 401 -10.87 13.06 17.12
N LYS A 402 -11.14 13.34 15.84
CA LYS A 402 -11.90 12.47 14.93
C LYS A 402 -11.05 11.93 13.76
N ARG A 403 -9.80 12.38 13.65
CA ARG A 403 -8.91 12.08 12.51
C ARG A 403 -8.78 10.58 12.26
N THR A 404 -8.47 9.79 13.27
CA THR A 404 -8.27 8.34 13.14
C THR A 404 -9.52 7.63 12.64
N ALA A 405 -10.69 7.97 13.18
CA ALA A 405 -11.95 7.35 12.77
C ALA A 405 -12.33 7.72 11.32
N ILE A 406 -12.16 8.99 10.93
CA ILE A 406 -12.48 9.45 9.57
C ILE A 406 -11.48 8.88 8.57
N MET A 407 -10.18 8.84 8.87
CA MET A 407 -9.18 8.21 7.99
C MET A 407 -9.44 6.71 7.82
N GLY A 408 -9.84 6.03 8.89
CA GLY A 408 -10.26 4.63 8.83
C GLY A 408 -11.46 4.44 7.89
N ALA A 409 -12.49 5.28 8.02
CA ALA A 409 -13.67 5.23 7.16
C ALA A 409 -13.31 5.55 5.68
N ILE A 410 -12.45 6.53 5.42
CA ILE A 410 -11.93 6.83 4.07
C ILE A 410 -11.24 5.59 3.48
N ASN A 411 -10.39 4.89 4.26
CA ASN A 411 -9.72 3.69 3.80
C ASN A 411 -10.70 2.56 3.45
N VAL A 412 -11.75 2.36 4.25
CA VAL A 412 -12.81 1.39 3.94
C VAL A 412 -13.50 1.74 2.61
N VAL A 413 -13.91 3.00 2.42
CA VAL A 413 -14.53 3.47 1.17
C VAL A 413 -13.59 3.24 -0.02
N LYS A 414 -12.32 3.60 0.11
CA LYS A 414 -11.30 3.38 -0.93
C LYS A 414 -11.20 1.91 -1.31
N THR A 415 -11.10 1.02 -0.34
CA THR A 415 -10.90 -0.40 -0.59
C THR A 415 -12.16 -1.04 -1.21
N CYS A 416 -13.35 -0.72 -0.70
CA CYS A 416 -14.60 -1.18 -1.27
C CYS A 416 -14.78 -0.68 -2.72
N SER A 417 -14.46 0.59 -2.99
CA SER A 417 -14.53 1.14 -4.34
C SER A 417 -13.53 0.47 -5.27
N GLN A 418 -12.29 0.27 -4.83
CA GLN A 418 -11.24 -0.36 -5.61
C GLN A 418 -11.57 -1.81 -5.98
N SER A 419 -12.22 -2.55 -5.08
CA SER A 419 -12.54 -3.96 -5.31
C SER A 419 -13.55 -4.19 -6.45
N LEU A 420 -14.38 -3.21 -6.77
CA LEU A 420 -15.35 -3.31 -7.88
C LEU A 420 -14.72 -3.12 -9.26
N GLY A 421 -13.60 -2.41 -9.33
CA GLY A 421 -12.95 -2.06 -10.60
C GLY A 421 -12.61 -3.26 -11.49
N PRO A 422 -11.93 -4.30 -10.98
CA PRO A 422 -11.52 -5.43 -11.80
C PRO A 422 -12.68 -6.18 -12.48
N LEU A 423 -13.84 -6.30 -11.83
CA LEU A 423 -15.03 -6.90 -12.44
C LEU A 423 -15.48 -6.11 -13.65
N ILE A 424 -15.56 -4.81 -13.56
CA ILE A 424 -15.99 -3.96 -14.66
C ILE A 424 -15.00 -4.03 -15.82
N THR A 425 -13.70 -4.01 -15.53
CA THR A 425 -12.67 -4.20 -16.56
C THR A 425 -12.78 -5.57 -17.23
N GLY A 426 -13.03 -6.64 -16.47
CA GLY A 426 -13.24 -7.98 -17.01
C GLY A 426 -14.46 -8.05 -17.94
N VAL A 427 -15.58 -7.48 -17.54
CA VAL A 427 -16.79 -7.38 -18.38
C VAL A 427 -16.50 -6.57 -19.66
N MET A 428 -15.84 -5.43 -19.55
CA MET A 428 -15.47 -4.61 -20.71
C MET A 428 -14.50 -5.38 -21.66
N ALA A 429 -13.54 -6.09 -21.09
CA ALA A 429 -12.58 -6.90 -21.87
C ALA A 429 -13.28 -8.03 -22.63
N ASN A 430 -14.25 -8.71 -22.01
CA ASN A 430 -15.04 -9.76 -22.61
C ASN A 430 -15.89 -9.26 -23.80
N HIS A 431 -16.29 -7.99 -23.78
CA HIS A 431 -17.01 -7.33 -24.89
C HIS A 431 -16.10 -6.62 -25.89
N GLY A 432 -14.78 -6.87 -25.87
CA GLY A 432 -13.83 -6.26 -26.79
C GLY A 432 -13.44 -4.81 -26.46
N LEU A 433 -13.89 -4.28 -25.33
CA LEU A 433 -13.66 -2.90 -24.88
C LEU A 433 -12.53 -2.79 -23.86
N PHE A 434 -11.55 -3.71 -23.89
CA PHE A 434 -10.51 -3.78 -22.87
C PHE A 434 -9.73 -2.47 -22.72
N GLY A 435 -9.32 -1.83 -23.84
CA GLY A 435 -8.64 -0.53 -23.79
C GLY A 435 -9.50 0.59 -23.21
N ALA A 436 -10.81 0.56 -23.44
CA ALA A 436 -11.72 1.58 -22.95
C ALA A 436 -11.80 1.62 -21.40
N SER A 437 -11.53 0.49 -20.71
CA SER A 437 -11.47 0.46 -19.24
C SER A 437 -10.34 1.35 -18.68
N PHE A 438 -9.17 1.38 -19.35
CA PHE A 438 -8.05 2.24 -18.95
C PHE A 438 -8.30 3.71 -19.29
N THR A 439 -8.96 3.97 -20.43
CA THR A 439 -9.40 5.33 -20.77
C THR A 439 -10.40 5.85 -19.75
N LEU A 440 -11.38 5.04 -19.37
CA LEU A 440 -12.35 5.37 -18.31
C LEU A 440 -11.63 5.62 -16.99
N ALA A 441 -10.68 4.76 -16.60
CA ALA A 441 -9.91 4.94 -15.38
C ALA A 441 -9.15 6.28 -15.38
N GLY A 442 -8.51 6.65 -16.48
CA GLY A 442 -7.81 7.93 -16.61
C GLY A 442 -8.76 9.12 -16.52
N ILE A 443 -9.93 9.07 -17.15
CA ILE A 443 -10.95 10.11 -17.07
C ILE A 443 -11.44 10.29 -15.63
N LEU A 444 -11.75 9.19 -14.92
CA LEU A 444 -12.22 9.25 -13.54
C LEU A 444 -11.16 9.81 -12.60
N LYS A 445 -9.88 9.47 -12.81
CA LYS A 445 -8.76 10.07 -12.06
C LYS A 445 -8.61 11.56 -12.35
N ALA A 446 -8.76 11.99 -13.60
CA ALA A 446 -8.74 13.41 -13.95
C ALA A 446 -9.92 14.17 -13.28
N ILE A 447 -11.11 13.59 -13.24
CA ILE A 447 -12.28 14.15 -12.52
C ILE A 447 -11.97 14.26 -11.02
N TYR A 448 -11.35 13.24 -10.43
CA TYR A 448 -10.88 13.30 -9.05
C TYR A 448 -9.92 14.47 -8.82
N ASP A 449 -8.91 14.63 -9.67
CA ASP A 449 -7.91 15.69 -9.54
C ASP A 449 -8.52 17.08 -9.65
N VAL A 450 -9.37 17.31 -10.64
CA VAL A 450 -10.12 18.58 -10.80
C VAL A 450 -11.04 18.81 -9.60
N GLY A 451 -11.75 17.78 -9.14
CA GLY A 451 -12.62 17.86 -7.96
C GLY A 451 -11.85 18.20 -6.67
N MET A 452 -10.66 17.65 -6.48
CA MET A 452 -9.76 18.00 -5.37
C MET A 452 -9.32 19.45 -5.44
N LEU A 453 -8.90 19.92 -6.62
CA LEU A 453 -8.48 21.29 -6.82
C LEU A 453 -9.62 22.29 -6.53
N MET A 454 -10.80 22.06 -7.08
CA MET A 454 -11.96 22.94 -6.89
C MET A 454 -12.45 22.96 -5.44
N SER A 455 -12.42 21.81 -4.76
CA SER A 455 -12.94 21.69 -3.39
C SER A 455 -11.99 22.21 -2.32
N PHE A 456 -10.68 22.15 -2.54
CA PHE A 456 -9.69 22.31 -1.46
C PHE A 456 -8.54 23.28 -1.75
N ALA A 457 -8.35 23.78 -2.99
CA ALA A 457 -7.25 24.70 -3.31
C ALA A 457 -7.27 26.01 -2.50
N GLY A 458 -8.46 26.50 -2.12
CA GLY A 458 -8.63 27.72 -1.33
C GLY A 458 -8.57 27.52 0.20
N ARG A 459 -8.53 26.26 0.67
CA ARG A 459 -8.53 25.92 2.11
C ARG A 459 -7.13 25.61 2.68
N GLU A 460 -6.08 25.62 1.86
CA GLU A 460 -4.72 25.48 2.35
C GLU A 460 -4.35 26.73 3.17
N PRO A 461 -4.03 26.62 4.47
CA PRO A 461 -3.61 27.77 5.26
C PRO A 461 -2.38 28.37 4.60
N ALA A 462 -2.45 29.66 4.34
CA ALA A 462 -1.34 30.45 3.77
C ALA A 462 -0.18 30.44 4.79
N ARG A 463 0.69 29.45 4.74
CA ARG A 463 1.93 29.37 5.53
C ARG A 463 2.92 30.50 5.20
N ARG A 464 2.58 31.38 4.24
CA ARG A 464 3.43 32.48 3.78
C ARG A 464 3.42 33.73 4.67
N MET A 465 2.49 33.90 5.61
CA MET A 465 2.48 35.11 6.47
C MET A 465 3.30 34.98 7.76
N ALA A 466 3.53 33.77 8.25
CA ALA A 466 4.29 33.61 9.50
C ALA A 466 5.81 33.78 9.35
N SER A 467 6.37 33.52 8.16
CA SER A 467 7.80 33.73 7.91
C SER A 467 8.14 35.17 7.53
N SER A 468 7.17 35.95 7.03
CA SER A 468 7.35 37.38 6.75
C SER A 468 7.30 38.23 8.01
N GLN A 469 6.47 37.87 8.98
CA GLN A 469 6.39 38.61 10.26
C GLN A 469 7.53 38.27 11.23
N ALA A 470 8.15 37.08 11.12
CA ALA A 470 9.34 36.75 11.90
C ALA A 470 10.63 37.37 11.36
N GLY A 471 10.64 37.83 10.11
CA GLY A 471 11.76 38.51 9.48
C GLY A 471 11.73 40.05 9.64
N GLU A 472 10.60 40.62 10.05
CA GLU A 472 10.47 42.07 10.30
C GLU A 472 10.64 42.46 11.78
N SER A 473 10.79 41.47 12.67
CA SER A 473 11.02 41.68 14.11
C SER A 473 12.41 41.21 14.58
N ALA A 474 13.33 40.94 13.67
CA ALA A 474 14.77 40.72 13.90
C ALA A 474 15.59 41.78 13.17
#